data_b76d173f7de65d3d800ae3b6c80d9f0b
#
_entry.id   b76d173f7de65d3d800ae3b6c80d9f0b
#
_cell.length_a   1.000
_cell.length_b   1.000
_cell.length_c   1.000
_cell.angle_alpha   90.00
_cell.angle_beta   90.00
_cell.angle_gamma   90.00
#
_symmetry.space_group_name_H-M   'P 1'
#
loop_
_entity.id
_entity.type
_entity.pdbx_description
1 polymer ?
#
loop_
_entity_poly.entity_id
_entity_poly.type
_entity_poly.pdbx_seq_one_letter_code
_entity_poly.pdbx_strand_id
1 'polypeptide(L)'
;MKTTNLSNNSTKKLKICVISTTILPCPPSGYAGLEMISWQCAEGLHAKGHDVTLVAPRGSKTNAKLHETTQGEPERQAYSGYWFKLPEYDVIIDHSWEKWSYALKMEGRLSTPILGVLHAPVETMYSVAPPVPKPCLVCISNDQSEACKKHLNCDSRVSYNGVDISFYSNKNKKRNNRYLFLARISTIKGPHIGISVANNCGVGLDLIGDDRITGEPDLLRRVKDACVLSPNLRYIGHQNREECVDWFNNNKALLHPNQLYREPFGLAPVEAQLCGMPVIAWDNGAMRETVKHGETGFLVNTQQEMEDLIKCDAVSNIKAENCVEWARQFSYENMVGNYEKLCVEAVESGGW
;
A
#
# COMPACT_ATOMS: atom_id res chain seq x y z
N MET A 1 39.59 -29.31 -13.31
CA MET A 1 38.59 -28.72 -12.43
C MET A 1 38.84 -27.22 -12.38
N LYS A 2 38.03 -26.43 -13.11
CA LYS A 2 38.08 -24.97 -13.02
C LYS A 2 37.03 -24.55 -12.02
N THR A 3 37.47 -24.10 -10.87
CA THR A 3 36.62 -23.42 -9.88
C THR A 3 36.16 -22.10 -10.46
N THR A 4 34.89 -22.01 -10.81
CA THR A 4 34.22 -20.75 -11.15
C THR A 4 34.08 -19.94 -9.87
N ASN A 5 34.90 -18.91 -9.74
CA ASN A 5 34.72 -17.87 -8.74
C ASN A 5 33.35 -17.19 -8.97
N LEU A 6 32.42 -17.44 -8.07
CA LEU A 6 31.23 -16.58 -7.91
C LEU A 6 31.76 -15.22 -7.47
N SER A 7 31.80 -14.26 -8.40
CA SER A 7 32.11 -12.89 -8.10
C SER A 7 31.02 -12.36 -7.15
N ASN A 8 31.41 -12.03 -5.92
CA ASN A 8 30.67 -11.16 -5.03
C ASN A 8 30.49 -9.80 -5.74
N ASN A 9 29.39 -9.63 -6.49
CA ASN A 9 28.97 -8.30 -6.91
C ASN A 9 28.48 -7.57 -5.64
N SER A 10 29.39 -6.92 -4.93
CA SER A 10 29.00 -5.91 -3.94
C SER A 10 28.28 -4.80 -4.72
N THR A 11 26.96 -4.70 -4.54
CA THR A 11 26.18 -3.59 -5.10
C THR A 11 26.83 -2.27 -4.69
N LYS A 12 27.07 -1.38 -5.66
CA LYS A 12 27.66 -0.06 -5.42
C LYS A 12 26.83 0.66 -4.35
N LYS A 13 27.48 1.12 -3.28
CA LYS A 13 26.83 1.93 -2.24
C LYS A 13 26.34 3.24 -2.85
N LEU A 14 25.04 3.51 -2.72
CA LEU A 14 24.40 4.74 -3.20
C LEU A 14 24.03 5.65 -2.03
N LYS A 15 23.99 6.95 -2.30
CA LYS A 15 23.40 7.97 -1.41
C LYS A 15 21.96 8.23 -1.87
N ILE A 16 20.99 7.78 -1.08
CA ILE A 16 19.57 7.72 -1.41
C ILE A 16 18.75 8.66 -0.52
N CYS A 17 17.90 9.48 -1.13
CA CYS A 17 16.89 10.25 -0.42
C CYS A 17 15.53 9.57 -0.60
N VAL A 18 14.87 9.21 0.50
CA VAL A 18 13.49 8.70 0.51
C VAL A 18 12.58 9.79 1.07
N ILE A 19 11.64 10.27 0.26
CA ILE A 19 10.70 11.32 0.65
C ILE A 19 9.35 10.68 0.96
N SER A 20 8.86 10.84 2.19
CA SER A 20 7.53 10.43 2.64
C SER A 20 6.52 11.55 2.45
N THR A 21 5.27 11.37 2.89
CA THR A 21 4.27 12.45 3.00
C THR A 21 4.53 13.29 4.24
N THR A 22 3.80 14.40 4.35
CA THR A 22 3.79 15.24 5.56
C THR A 22 2.65 14.88 6.52
N ILE A 23 1.85 13.86 6.21
CA ILE A 23 0.60 13.58 6.92
C ILE A 23 0.85 12.93 8.29
N LEU A 24 1.64 11.85 8.33
CA LEU A 24 1.92 11.10 9.54
C LEU A 24 3.41 10.81 9.70
N PRO A 25 3.93 10.71 10.96
CA PRO A 25 5.28 10.23 11.21
C PRO A 25 5.52 8.81 10.70
N CYS A 26 6.76 8.49 10.41
CA CYS A 26 7.23 7.19 9.92
C CYS A 26 8.03 6.45 11.03
N PRO A 27 7.71 5.19 11.41
CA PRO A 27 6.49 4.48 11.02
C PRO A 27 5.26 5.09 11.70
N PRO A 28 4.08 4.97 11.08
CA PRO A 28 2.86 5.50 11.68
C PRO A 28 2.44 4.66 12.89
N SER A 29 1.88 5.32 13.92
CA SER A 29 1.38 4.65 15.14
C SER A 29 0.09 3.87 14.93
N GLY A 30 -0.60 4.09 13.81
CA GLY A 30 -1.85 3.42 13.45
C GLY A 30 -1.76 2.72 12.10
N TYR A 31 -2.91 2.25 11.61
CA TYR A 31 -3.00 1.64 10.29
C TYR A 31 -2.93 2.71 9.20
N ALA A 32 -1.76 2.91 8.61
CA ALA A 32 -1.51 3.80 7.49
C ALA A 32 -0.51 3.15 6.53
N GLY A 33 -0.88 3.07 5.25
CA GLY A 33 -0.14 2.30 4.25
C GLY A 33 1.09 3.04 3.72
N LEU A 34 0.92 4.25 3.23
CA LEU A 34 1.96 4.96 2.48
C LEU A 34 3.19 5.28 3.34
N GLU A 35 2.99 5.82 4.53
CA GLU A 35 4.06 6.16 5.46
C GLU A 35 4.83 4.91 5.94
N MET A 36 4.12 3.78 6.07
CA MET A 36 4.76 2.50 6.35
C MET A 36 5.64 2.05 5.18
N ILE A 37 5.17 2.14 3.93
CA ILE A 37 5.93 1.76 2.74
C ILE A 37 7.18 2.63 2.58
N SER A 38 7.07 3.95 2.73
CA SER A 38 8.22 4.85 2.64
C SER A 38 9.24 4.59 3.74
N TRP A 39 8.78 4.31 4.97
CA TRP A 39 9.64 3.92 6.08
C TRP A 39 10.36 2.59 5.80
N GLN A 40 9.62 1.56 5.40
CA GLN A 40 10.19 0.26 5.05
C GLN A 40 11.22 0.37 3.92
N CYS A 41 10.96 1.19 2.92
CA CYS A 41 11.89 1.45 1.84
C CYS A 41 13.21 2.04 2.38
N ALA A 42 13.14 3.05 3.24
CA ALA A 42 14.31 3.66 3.84
C ALA A 42 15.09 2.71 4.74
N GLU A 43 14.41 1.99 5.66
CA GLU A 43 15.03 1.01 6.56
C GLU A 43 15.72 -0.12 5.81
N GLY A 44 15.03 -0.69 4.81
CA GLY A 44 15.56 -1.82 4.06
C GLY A 44 16.77 -1.46 3.20
N LEU A 45 16.75 -0.32 2.52
CA LEU A 45 17.88 0.16 1.76
C LEU A 45 19.06 0.53 2.67
N HIS A 46 18.79 1.11 3.85
CA HIS A 46 19.81 1.36 4.86
C HIS A 46 20.44 0.05 5.37
N ALA A 47 19.62 -0.95 5.69
CA ALA A 47 20.08 -2.27 6.14
C ALA A 47 20.94 -3.00 5.07
N LYS A 48 20.72 -2.71 3.78
CA LYS A 48 21.56 -3.18 2.67
C LYS A 48 22.88 -2.41 2.52
N GLY A 49 23.15 -1.41 3.36
CA GLY A 49 24.41 -0.66 3.42
C GLY A 49 24.45 0.61 2.58
N HIS A 50 23.34 1.06 2.00
CA HIS A 50 23.25 2.36 1.33
C HIS A 50 23.29 3.51 2.34
N ASP A 51 23.73 4.70 1.90
CA ASP A 51 23.65 5.94 2.68
C ASP A 51 22.27 6.57 2.46
N VAL A 52 21.32 6.26 3.35
CA VAL A 52 19.91 6.63 3.20
C VAL A 52 19.55 7.80 4.12
N THR A 53 18.81 8.76 3.59
CA THR A 53 18.12 9.79 4.36
C THR A 53 16.62 9.69 4.13
N LEU A 54 15.85 9.51 5.21
CA LEU A 54 14.40 9.61 5.19
C LEU A 54 13.99 11.06 5.46
N VAL A 55 13.18 11.64 4.59
CA VAL A 55 12.54 12.95 4.76
C VAL A 55 11.08 12.70 5.16
N ALA A 56 10.74 13.01 6.42
CA ALA A 56 9.44 12.66 6.99
C ALA A 56 9.08 13.61 8.15
N PRO A 57 7.80 13.66 8.60
CA PRO A 57 7.35 14.52 9.68
C PRO A 57 8.09 14.31 10.99
N ARG A 58 8.17 15.37 11.78
CA ARG A 58 8.72 15.34 13.13
C ARG A 58 8.08 14.23 13.96
N GLY A 59 8.89 13.51 14.73
CA GLY A 59 8.48 12.35 15.52
C GLY A 59 8.63 11.03 14.78
N SER A 60 9.07 11.04 13.52
CA SER A 60 9.48 9.82 12.80
C SER A 60 10.71 9.19 13.46
N LYS A 61 10.82 7.86 13.34
CA LYS A 61 11.92 7.06 13.87
C LYS A 61 12.49 6.18 12.77
N THR A 62 13.81 6.21 12.58
CA THR A 62 14.50 5.44 11.54
C THR A 62 15.94 5.16 11.98
N ASN A 63 16.51 4.03 11.54
CA ASN A 63 17.94 3.73 11.65
C ASN A 63 18.76 4.47 10.56
N ALA A 64 18.11 4.91 9.49
CA ALA A 64 18.70 5.78 8.48
C ALA A 64 18.87 7.20 9.02
N LYS A 65 19.47 8.10 8.24
CA LYS A 65 19.46 9.53 8.57
C LYS A 65 18.03 10.07 8.46
N LEU A 66 17.62 10.94 9.37
CA LEU A 66 16.32 11.60 9.35
C LEU A 66 16.47 13.09 9.05
N HIS A 67 15.67 13.58 8.10
CA HIS A 67 15.37 14.99 7.95
C HIS A 67 13.90 15.23 8.32
N GLU A 68 13.67 15.96 9.39
CA GLU A 68 12.32 16.22 9.90
C GLU A 68 11.64 17.35 9.14
N THR A 69 10.36 17.12 8.76
CA THR A 69 9.46 18.13 8.23
C THR A 69 8.35 18.46 9.24
N THR A 70 7.55 19.49 8.96
CA THR A 70 6.40 19.83 9.81
C THR A 70 5.22 18.93 9.42
N GLN A 71 4.60 18.29 10.41
CA GLN A 71 3.44 17.44 10.18
C GLN A 71 2.22 18.26 9.73
N GLY A 72 1.51 17.78 8.70
CA GLY A 72 0.28 18.39 8.16
C GLY A 72 0.50 19.66 7.33
N GLU A 73 1.75 20.08 7.15
CA GLU A 73 2.09 21.22 6.29
C GLU A 73 1.99 20.80 4.80
N PRO A 74 1.58 21.70 3.88
CA PRO A 74 1.65 21.43 2.45
C PRO A 74 3.05 20.96 2.04
N GLU A 75 3.15 19.91 1.24
CA GLU A 75 4.45 19.25 0.94
C GLU A 75 5.45 20.23 0.35
N ARG A 76 5.01 21.11 -0.57
CA ARG A 76 5.87 22.14 -1.15
C ARG A 76 6.53 23.02 -0.09
N GLN A 77 5.81 23.40 0.95
CA GLN A 77 6.30 24.24 2.02
C GLN A 77 7.22 23.45 2.96
N ALA A 78 6.81 22.25 3.35
CA ALA A 78 7.59 21.36 4.22
C ALA A 78 8.97 21.04 3.63
N TYR A 79 9.04 20.83 2.31
CA TYR A 79 10.30 20.51 1.62
C TYR A 79 11.10 21.74 1.17
N SER A 80 10.55 22.95 1.31
CA SER A 80 11.24 24.18 0.90
C SER A 80 12.59 24.39 1.58
N GLY A 81 12.74 23.92 2.79
CA GLY A 81 13.99 23.94 3.56
C GLY A 81 14.98 22.83 3.22
N TYR A 82 14.61 21.87 2.37
CA TYR A 82 15.43 20.69 2.09
C TYR A 82 15.83 20.54 0.60
N TRP A 83 15.12 21.16 -0.33
CA TRP A 83 15.34 20.98 -1.77
C TRP A 83 16.78 21.20 -2.23
N PHE A 84 17.51 22.11 -1.60
CA PHE A 84 18.90 22.43 -1.97
C PHE A 84 19.89 21.29 -1.68
N LYS A 85 19.50 20.31 -0.86
CA LYS A 85 20.29 19.10 -0.54
C LYS A 85 20.03 17.98 -1.56
N LEU A 86 18.93 18.02 -2.30
CA LEU A 86 18.55 16.94 -3.24
C LEU A 86 19.62 16.65 -4.29
N PRO A 87 20.37 17.64 -4.83
CA PRO A 87 21.47 17.38 -5.76
C PRO A 87 22.65 16.60 -5.19
N GLU A 88 22.73 16.46 -3.86
CA GLU A 88 23.80 15.68 -3.20
C GLU A 88 23.55 14.17 -3.23
N TYR A 89 22.35 13.71 -3.60
CA TYR A 89 21.99 12.31 -3.67
C TYR A 89 22.23 11.73 -5.06
N ASP A 90 22.55 10.42 -5.10
CA ASP A 90 22.66 9.68 -6.36
C ASP A 90 21.26 9.45 -6.97
N VAL A 91 20.25 9.24 -6.11
CA VAL A 91 18.86 8.99 -6.51
C VAL A 91 17.89 9.42 -5.41
N ILE A 92 16.69 9.83 -5.81
CA ILE A 92 15.58 10.19 -4.94
C ILE A 92 14.46 9.19 -5.16
N ILE A 93 13.86 8.66 -4.07
CA ILE A 93 12.62 7.88 -4.10
C ILE A 93 11.54 8.76 -3.49
N ASP A 94 10.60 9.21 -4.31
CA ASP A 94 9.59 10.18 -3.91
C ASP A 94 8.22 9.51 -3.77
N HIS A 95 7.81 9.27 -2.50
CA HIS A 95 6.49 8.75 -2.12
C HIS A 95 5.47 9.86 -1.84
N SER A 96 5.83 11.13 -1.89
CA SER A 96 4.94 12.24 -1.58
C SER A 96 3.73 12.32 -2.53
N TRP A 97 2.70 13.06 -2.15
CA TRP A 97 1.51 13.25 -3.00
C TRP A 97 1.76 14.24 -4.13
N GLU A 98 2.35 15.41 -3.81
CA GLU A 98 2.53 16.52 -4.76
C GLU A 98 3.71 16.30 -5.72
N LYS A 99 4.62 15.33 -5.45
CA LYS A 99 5.81 15.06 -6.26
C LYS A 99 6.61 16.33 -6.57
N TRP A 100 6.79 17.16 -5.56
CA TRP A 100 7.42 18.47 -5.75
C TRP A 100 8.87 18.39 -6.25
N SER A 101 9.57 17.29 -6.00
CA SER A 101 10.89 17.00 -6.57
C SER A 101 10.93 17.11 -8.10
N TYR A 102 9.85 16.75 -8.78
CA TYR A 102 9.75 16.92 -10.23
C TYR A 102 9.63 18.38 -10.67
N ALA A 103 9.00 19.24 -9.89
CA ALA A 103 8.94 20.67 -10.20
C ALA A 103 10.35 21.26 -10.27
N LEU A 104 11.25 20.88 -9.36
CA LEU A 104 12.65 21.28 -9.37
C LEU A 104 13.39 20.78 -10.63
N LYS A 105 13.06 19.55 -11.07
CA LYS A 105 13.64 19.00 -12.31
C LYS A 105 13.16 19.76 -13.54
N MET A 106 11.89 20.14 -13.59
CA MET A 106 11.32 20.97 -14.66
C MET A 106 11.96 22.36 -14.72
N GLU A 107 12.29 22.94 -13.58
CA GLU A 107 12.97 24.23 -13.46
C GLU A 107 14.48 24.14 -13.78
N GLY A 108 15.00 22.96 -14.13
CA GLY A 108 16.43 22.73 -14.39
C GLY A 108 17.31 22.83 -13.12
N ARG A 109 16.72 22.79 -11.93
CA ARG A 109 17.41 22.94 -10.63
C ARG A 109 17.82 21.60 -10.01
N LEU A 110 17.37 20.47 -10.58
CA LEU A 110 17.67 19.14 -10.11
C LEU A 110 17.92 18.19 -11.29
N SER A 111 19.13 17.65 -11.36
CA SER A 111 19.53 16.63 -12.36
C SER A 111 19.40 15.20 -11.84
N THR A 112 19.41 15.02 -10.52
CA THR A 112 19.31 13.72 -9.85
C THR A 112 18.11 12.92 -10.36
N PRO A 113 18.25 11.61 -10.67
CA PRO A 113 17.13 10.74 -11.00
C PRO A 113 16.11 10.67 -9.86
N ILE A 114 14.81 10.69 -10.22
CA ILE A 114 13.71 10.64 -9.26
C ILE A 114 12.85 9.42 -9.58
N LEU A 115 12.77 8.46 -8.66
CA LEU A 115 11.79 7.38 -8.69
C LEU A 115 10.48 7.91 -8.09
N GLY A 116 9.56 8.34 -8.94
CA GLY A 116 8.24 8.83 -8.50
C GLY A 116 7.26 7.69 -8.26
N VAL A 117 7.02 7.36 -7.00
CA VAL A 117 6.16 6.23 -6.63
C VAL A 117 4.71 6.65 -6.60
N LEU A 118 3.86 5.95 -7.36
CA LEU A 118 2.44 6.27 -7.47
C LEU A 118 1.63 5.46 -6.45
N HIS A 119 0.94 6.14 -5.51
CA HIS A 119 0.15 5.50 -4.45
C HIS A 119 -1.38 5.65 -4.62
N ALA A 120 -1.82 6.31 -5.69
CA ALA A 120 -3.24 6.47 -6.02
C ALA A 120 -3.51 6.00 -7.46
N PRO A 121 -4.78 5.79 -7.85
CA PRO A 121 -5.13 5.50 -9.23
C PRO A 121 -4.57 6.59 -10.17
N VAL A 122 -4.02 6.16 -11.30
CA VAL A 122 -3.42 7.09 -12.27
C VAL A 122 -4.43 8.14 -12.73
N GLU A 123 -5.68 7.74 -12.87
CA GLU A 123 -6.80 8.61 -13.27
C GLU A 123 -7.01 9.80 -12.33
N THR A 124 -6.60 9.68 -11.07
CA THR A 124 -6.69 10.77 -10.08
C THR A 124 -5.44 11.63 -10.02
N MET A 125 -4.38 11.23 -10.73
CA MET A 125 -3.05 11.84 -10.67
C MET A 125 -2.65 12.57 -11.96
N TYR A 126 -3.57 12.87 -12.86
CA TYR A 126 -3.27 13.53 -14.14
C TYR A 126 -2.50 14.87 -14.02
N SER A 127 -2.66 15.56 -12.90
CA SER A 127 -1.91 16.79 -12.62
C SER A 127 -0.48 16.55 -12.14
N VAL A 128 -0.10 15.30 -11.91
CA VAL A 128 1.14 14.91 -11.22
C VAL A 128 2.14 14.21 -12.14
N ALA A 129 1.72 13.80 -13.36
CA ALA A 129 2.67 13.29 -14.35
C ALA A 129 3.46 14.47 -14.92
N PRO A 130 4.71 14.62 -14.51
CA PRO A 130 5.48 15.78 -14.92
C PRO A 130 5.86 15.63 -16.41
N PRO A 131 5.83 16.70 -17.20
CA PRO A 131 6.38 16.73 -18.54
C PRO A 131 7.91 16.77 -18.48
N VAL A 132 8.52 15.92 -17.66
CA VAL A 132 9.98 15.79 -17.57
C VAL A 132 10.44 14.61 -18.43
N PRO A 133 11.57 14.73 -19.11
CA PRO A 133 12.20 13.59 -19.76
C PRO A 133 12.56 12.54 -18.72
N LYS A 134 12.26 11.25 -19.02
CA LYS A 134 12.59 10.13 -18.16
C LYS A 134 12.05 10.30 -16.72
N PRO A 135 10.76 10.28 -16.51
CA PRO A 135 10.18 10.57 -15.19
C PRO A 135 10.41 9.45 -14.17
N CYS A 136 10.93 8.28 -14.57
CA CYS A 136 11.17 7.12 -13.72
C CYS A 136 9.97 6.79 -12.81
N LEU A 137 8.77 6.73 -13.39
CA LEU A 137 7.58 6.39 -12.64
C LEU A 137 7.64 4.95 -12.12
N VAL A 138 7.35 4.77 -10.84
CA VAL A 138 7.24 3.47 -10.19
C VAL A 138 5.79 3.23 -9.80
N CYS A 139 5.20 2.22 -10.40
CA CYS A 139 3.86 1.74 -10.11
C CYS A 139 3.91 0.62 -9.07
N ILE A 140 2.87 0.54 -8.25
CA ILE A 140 2.78 -0.47 -7.19
C ILE A 140 1.94 -1.70 -7.60
N SER A 141 1.56 -1.78 -8.89
CA SER A 141 0.95 -2.94 -9.53
C SER A 141 1.11 -2.89 -11.06
N ASN A 142 0.91 -4.02 -11.74
CA ASN A 142 0.87 -4.05 -13.20
C ASN A 142 -0.35 -3.32 -13.74
N ASP A 143 -1.51 -3.47 -13.09
CA ASP A 143 -2.72 -2.73 -13.43
C ASP A 143 -2.48 -1.22 -13.46
N GLN A 144 -1.76 -0.69 -12.46
CA GLN A 144 -1.40 0.72 -12.41
C GLN A 144 -0.39 1.09 -13.51
N SER A 145 0.55 0.21 -13.84
CA SER A 145 1.52 0.42 -14.93
C SER A 145 0.84 0.47 -16.30
N GLU A 146 -0.14 -0.41 -16.55
CA GLU A 146 -0.96 -0.35 -17.76
C GLU A 146 -1.77 0.94 -17.85
N ALA A 147 -2.33 1.40 -16.71
CA ALA A 147 -3.00 2.68 -16.63
C ALA A 147 -2.05 3.86 -16.93
N CYS A 148 -0.81 3.83 -16.42
CA CYS A 148 0.21 4.83 -16.77
C CYS A 148 0.47 4.86 -18.28
N LYS A 149 0.67 3.72 -18.91
CA LYS A 149 0.88 3.65 -20.35
C LYS A 149 -0.31 4.20 -21.13
N LYS A 150 -1.52 3.82 -20.72
CA LYS A 150 -2.77 4.22 -21.40
C LYS A 150 -3.08 5.70 -21.25
N HIS A 151 -2.95 6.26 -20.05
CA HIS A 151 -3.45 7.60 -19.73
C HIS A 151 -2.37 8.68 -19.77
N LEU A 152 -1.11 8.33 -19.46
CA LEU A 152 0.00 9.26 -19.43
C LEU A 152 0.96 9.08 -20.60
N ASN A 153 0.78 8.03 -21.42
CA ASN A 153 1.72 7.61 -22.48
C ASN A 153 3.17 7.53 -21.96
N CYS A 154 3.33 7.05 -20.74
CA CYS A 154 4.60 7.00 -20.03
C CYS A 154 4.92 5.56 -19.65
N ASP A 155 6.18 5.16 -19.88
CA ASP A 155 6.67 3.88 -19.37
C ASP A 155 6.93 3.98 -17.87
N SER A 156 6.68 2.89 -17.18
CA SER A 156 6.90 2.79 -15.73
C SER A 156 7.56 1.46 -15.39
N ARG A 157 8.07 1.37 -14.16
CA ARG A 157 8.53 0.11 -13.56
C ARG A 157 7.56 -0.29 -12.47
N VAL A 158 7.46 -1.59 -12.21
CA VAL A 158 6.58 -2.09 -11.15
C VAL A 158 7.40 -2.53 -9.95
N SER A 159 7.04 -2.02 -8.78
CA SER A 159 7.49 -2.52 -7.49
C SER A 159 6.29 -2.62 -6.56
N TYR A 160 5.81 -3.83 -6.34
CA TYR A 160 4.71 -4.07 -5.40
C TYR A 160 5.05 -3.53 -4.01
N ASN A 161 4.05 -3.05 -3.30
CA ASN A 161 4.20 -2.69 -1.89
C ASN A 161 4.57 -3.94 -1.07
N GLY A 162 5.46 -3.75 -0.10
CA GLY A 162 5.93 -4.81 0.77
C GLY A 162 5.17 -4.89 2.09
N VAL A 163 4.94 -6.11 2.55
CA VAL A 163 4.39 -6.40 3.87
C VAL A 163 5.40 -7.23 4.66
N ASP A 164 5.57 -6.89 5.94
CA ASP A 164 6.42 -7.67 6.84
C ASP A 164 5.74 -9.01 7.15
N ILE A 165 6.21 -10.07 6.48
CA ILE A 165 5.66 -11.43 6.61
C ILE A 165 5.90 -12.05 7.99
N SER A 166 6.86 -11.53 8.77
CA SER A 166 7.10 -11.99 10.13
C SER A 166 6.07 -11.43 11.10
N PHE A 167 5.59 -10.23 10.83
CA PHE A 167 4.58 -9.54 11.62
C PHE A 167 3.17 -10.10 11.40
N TYR A 168 2.80 -10.34 10.13
CA TYR A 168 1.51 -10.95 9.77
C TYR A 168 1.66 -12.47 9.65
N SER A 169 1.20 -13.20 10.65
CA SER A 169 1.33 -14.65 10.70
C SER A 169 0.00 -15.34 10.97
N ASN A 170 -0.20 -16.48 10.30
CA ASN A 170 -1.33 -17.37 10.58
C ASN A 170 -1.12 -18.06 11.92
N LYS A 171 -1.98 -17.74 12.89
CA LYS A 171 -1.95 -18.33 14.25
C LYS A 171 -2.66 -19.69 14.34
N ASN A 172 -3.12 -20.25 13.22
CA ASN A 172 -3.87 -21.52 13.12
C ASN A 172 -5.05 -21.60 14.11
N LYS A 173 -5.68 -20.46 14.39
CA LYS A 173 -6.84 -20.38 15.27
C LYS A 173 -8.12 -20.77 14.52
N LYS A 174 -9.08 -21.37 15.25
CA LYS A 174 -10.43 -21.53 14.71
C LYS A 174 -11.07 -20.14 14.53
N ARG A 175 -11.40 -19.81 13.28
CA ARG A 175 -12.05 -18.54 12.92
C ARG A 175 -13.51 -18.54 13.39
N ASN A 176 -14.01 -17.36 13.74
CA ASN A 176 -15.43 -17.13 13.98
C ASN A 176 -16.20 -17.07 12.65
N ASN A 177 -17.52 -16.92 12.71
CA ASN A 177 -18.39 -16.85 11.51
C ASN A 177 -18.66 -15.42 11.04
N ARG A 178 -17.87 -14.42 11.50
CA ARG A 178 -18.07 -13.03 11.13
C ARG A 178 -17.09 -12.62 10.04
N TYR A 179 -17.55 -11.81 9.13
CA TYR A 179 -16.71 -11.17 8.10
C TYR A 179 -16.04 -9.93 8.67
N LEU A 180 -15.00 -9.47 8.01
CA LEU A 180 -14.22 -8.29 8.38
C LEU A 180 -14.23 -7.27 7.24
N PHE A 181 -14.52 -6.02 7.54
CA PHE A 181 -14.19 -4.86 6.72
C PHE A 181 -13.05 -4.10 7.40
N LEU A 182 -11.94 -3.87 6.71
CA LEU A 182 -10.81 -3.13 7.24
C LEU A 182 -10.32 -2.13 6.17
N ALA A 183 -10.72 -0.88 6.33
CA ALA A 183 -10.31 0.25 5.50
C ALA A 183 -10.76 1.57 6.14
N ARG A 184 -10.26 2.69 5.61
CA ARG A 184 -10.83 4.01 5.94
C ARG A 184 -12.34 4.00 5.68
N ILE A 185 -13.10 4.64 6.56
CA ILE A 185 -14.53 4.83 6.36
C ILE A 185 -14.70 5.96 5.34
N SER A 186 -14.75 5.58 4.08
CA SER A 186 -14.94 6.49 2.95
C SER A 186 -15.78 5.82 1.88
N THR A 187 -16.49 6.62 1.11
CA THR A 187 -17.39 6.17 0.04
C THR A 187 -16.65 5.27 -0.96
N ILE A 188 -15.41 5.62 -1.30
CA ILE A 188 -14.59 4.87 -2.25
C ILE A 188 -14.16 3.48 -1.75
N LYS A 189 -14.15 3.24 -0.43
CA LYS A 189 -13.83 1.92 0.16
C LYS A 189 -15.08 1.04 0.38
N GLY A 190 -16.28 1.58 0.19
CA GLY A 190 -17.52 0.82 0.13
C GLY A 190 -18.03 0.21 1.44
N PRO A 191 -17.88 0.84 2.64
CA PRO A 191 -18.43 0.28 3.87
C PRO A 191 -19.95 0.07 3.80
N HIS A 192 -20.67 0.92 3.07
CA HIS A 192 -22.11 0.82 2.84
C HIS A 192 -22.49 -0.44 2.03
N ILE A 193 -21.64 -0.85 1.08
CA ILE A 193 -21.84 -2.11 0.32
C ILE A 193 -21.61 -3.30 1.27
N GLY A 194 -20.53 -3.30 2.05
CA GLY A 194 -20.27 -4.36 3.04
C GLY A 194 -21.42 -4.54 4.05
N ILE A 195 -21.98 -3.42 4.53
CA ILE A 195 -23.14 -3.41 5.43
C ILE A 195 -24.38 -4.01 4.73
N SER A 196 -24.67 -3.57 3.50
CA SER A 196 -25.79 -4.11 2.70
C SER A 196 -25.68 -5.62 2.50
N VAL A 197 -24.50 -6.08 2.07
CA VAL A 197 -24.20 -7.52 1.88
C VAL A 197 -24.39 -8.31 3.17
N ALA A 198 -23.84 -7.83 4.28
CA ALA A 198 -23.97 -8.52 5.57
C ALA A 198 -25.43 -8.65 6.03
N ASN A 199 -26.22 -7.59 5.89
CA ASN A 199 -27.65 -7.59 6.23
C ASN A 199 -28.45 -8.53 5.31
N ASN A 200 -28.22 -8.49 4.00
CA ASN A 200 -28.92 -9.32 3.03
C ASN A 200 -28.61 -10.82 3.19
N CYS A 201 -27.41 -11.14 3.67
CA CYS A 201 -26.99 -12.52 3.92
C CYS A 201 -27.26 -12.98 5.38
N GLY A 202 -27.65 -12.08 6.28
CA GLY A 202 -27.85 -12.41 7.71
C GLY A 202 -26.56 -12.80 8.43
N VAL A 203 -25.38 -12.32 7.98
CA VAL A 203 -24.09 -12.65 8.56
C VAL A 203 -23.50 -11.52 9.39
N GLY A 204 -22.61 -11.86 10.31
CA GLY A 204 -21.91 -10.86 11.11
C GLY A 204 -20.84 -10.13 10.30
N LEU A 205 -20.72 -8.81 10.49
CA LEU A 205 -19.67 -7.97 9.94
C LEU A 205 -19.06 -7.09 11.03
N ASP A 206 -17.74 -7.13 11.14
CA ASP A 206 -16.95 -6.24 11.97
C ASP A 206 -16.31 -5.17 11.08
N LEU A 207 -16.55 -3.88 11.38
CA LEU A 207 -16.06 -2.74 10.59
C LEU A 207 -14.95 -2.04 11.37
N ILE A 208 -13.74 -2.08 10.80
CA ILE A 208 -12.54 -1.43 11.34
C ILE A 208 -12.12 -0.29 10.43
N GLY A 209 -11.87 0.85 11.04
CA GLY A 209 -11.41 2.07 10.37
C GLY A 209 -12.11 3.32 10.91
N ASP A 210 -11.68 4.46 10.41
CA ASP A 210 -12.27 5.77 10.72
C ASP A 210 -12.20 6.70 9.50
N ASP A 211 -12.63 7.95 9.68
CA ASP A 211 -12.67 8.99 8.64
C ASP A 211 -11.61 10.10 8.83
N ARG A 212 -10.66 9.96 9.78
CA ARG A 212 -9.72 11.02 10.16
C ARG A 212 -8.90 11.57 8.99
N ILE A 213 -8.64 10.75 7.96
CA ILE A 213 -7.87 11.16 6.78
C ILE A 213 -8.80 11.62 5.65
N THR A 214 -9.99 11.04 5.52
CA THR A 214 -10.90 11.32 4.40
C THR A 214 -11.91 12.43 4.65
N GLY A 215 -12.22 12.68 5.94
CA GLY A 215 -13.17 13.73 6.31
C GLY A 215 -14.60 13.46 5.83
N GLU A 216 -15.10 12.23 5.91
CA GLU A 216 -16.48 11.85 5.58
C GLU A 216 -17.33 11.57 6.86
N PRO A 217 -17.53 12.54 7.77
CA PRO A 217 -18.17 12.31 9.08
C PRO A 217 -19.61 11.85 8.97
N ASP A 218 -20.33 12.28 7.93
CA ASP A 218 -21.71 11.83 7.68
C ASP A 218 -21.78 10.36 7.29
N LEU A 219 -20.80 9.85 6.53
CA LEU A 219 -20.71 8.42 6.23
C LEU A 219 -20.37 7.63 7.49
N LEU A 220 -19.41 8.10 8.28
CA LEU A 220 -19.05 7.46 9.54
C LEU A 220 -20.26 7.39 10.50
N ARG A 221 -21.05 8.49 10.60
CA ARG A 221 -22.28 8.50 11.40
C ARG A 221 -23.25 7.44 10.90
N ARG A 222 -23.54 7.38 9.60
CA ARG A 222 -24.42 6.35 9.00
C ARG A 222 -23.93 4.93 9.25
N VAL A 223 -22.62 4.67 9.20
CA VAL A 223 -22.04 3.37 9.54
C VAL A 223 -22.33 3.01 11.01
N LYS A 224 -22.11 3.95 11.94
CA LYS A 224 -22.41 3.75 13.36
C LYS A 224 -23.90 3.51 13.61
N ASP A 225 -24.79 4.31 12.99
CA ASP A 225 -26.23 4.15 13.10
C ASP A 225 -26.69 2.78 12.59
N ALA A 226 -26.16 2.31 11.46
CA ALA A 226 -26.43 0.96 10.94
C ALA A 226 -26.02 -0.13 11.94
N CYS A 227 -24.90 0.04 12.63
CA CYS A 227 -24.45 -0.90 13.66
C CYS A 227 -25.31 -0.90 14.92
N VAL A 228 -25.95 0.22 15.25
CA VAL A 228 -26.95 0.27 16.35
C VAL A 228 -28.24 -0.45 15.96
N LEU A 229 -28.65 -0.35 14.70
CA LEU A 229 -29.91 -0.91 14.20
C LEU A 229 -29.83 -2.42 13.86
N SER A 230 -28.65 -2.95 13.63
CA SER A 230 -28.46 -4.34 13.21
C SER A 230 -27.54 -5.09 14.19
N PRO A 231 -28.01 -6.17 14.87
CA PRO A 231 -27.19 -6.94 15.81
C PRO A 231 -26.05 -7.69 15.11
N ASN A 232 -26.13 -7.85 13.80
CA ASN A 232 -25.09 -8.50 13.00
C ASN A 232 -23.88 -7.62 12.76
N LEU A 233 -24.01 -6.29 12.87
CA LEU A 233 -22.96 -5.32 12.56
C LEU A 233 -22.27 -4.85 13.84
N ARG A 234 -20.94 -4.65 13.76
CA ARG A 234 -20.16 -4.05 14.84
C ARG A 234 -19.21 -3.02 14.25
N TYR A 235 -19.29 -1.79 14.71
CA TYR A 235 -18.28 -0.78 14.44
C TYR A 235 -17.23 -0.83 15.56
N ILE A 236 -16.01 -1.20 15.19
CA ILE A 236 -14.88 -1.35 16.12
C ILE A 236 -14.10 -0.04 16.25
N GLY A 237 -14.07 0.75 15.18
CA GLY A 237 -13.28 1.97 15.12
C GLY A 237 -11.85 1.72 14.63
N HIS A 238 -10.98 2.67 14.92
CA HIS A 238 -9.56 2.57 14.57
C HIS A 238 -8.87 1.51 15.41
N GLN A 239 -8.01 0.72 14.76
CA GLN A 239 -7.17 -0.29 15.40
C GLN A 239 -5.71 -0.03 15.03
N ASN A 240 -4.78 -0.38 15.92
CA ASN A 240 -3.38 -0.43 15.59
C ASN A 240 -3.07 -1.69 14.77
N ARG A 241 -1.83 -1.82 14.31
CA ARG A 241 -1.45 -2.93 13.42
C ARG A 241 -1.47 -4.28 14.14
N GLU A 242 -1.04 -4.31 15.40
CA GLU A 242 -1.04 -5.52 16.24
C GLU A 242 -2.47 -6.04 16.44
N GLU A 243 -3.40 -5.14 16.73
CA GLU A 243 -4.82 -5.46 16.85
C GLU A 243 -5.40 -5.97 15.51
N CYS A 244 -4.99 -5.38 14.38
CA CYS A 244 -5.42 -5.84 13.06
C CYS A 244 -5.00 -7.30 12.80
N VAL A 245 -3.81 -7.74 13.23
CA VAL A 245 -3.38 -9.14 13.12
C VAL A 245 -4.33 -10.08 13.83
N ASP A 246 -4.82 -9.71 15.01
CA ASP A 246 -5.79 -10.52 15.74
C ASP A 246 -7.15 -10.59 15.02
N TRP A 247 -7.62 -9.49 14.45
CA TRP A 247 -8.82 -9.47 13.63
C TRP A 247 -8.69 -10.34 12.38
N PHE A 248 -7.57 -10.27 11.66
CA PHE A 248 -7.29 -11.15 10.53
C PHE A 248 -7.21 -12.63 10.90
N ASN A 249 -6.77 -12.97 12.10
CA ASN A 249 -6.71 -14.37 12.58
C ASN A 249 -8.05 -14.89 13.11
N ASN A 250 -8.94 -14.01 13.55
CA ASN A 250 -10.18 -14.43 14.23
C ASN A 250 -11.41 -14.44 13.33
N ASN A 251 -11.49 -13.54 12.30
CA ASN A 251 -12.64 -13.43 11.44
C ASN A 251 -12.59 -14.42 10.27
N LYS A 252 -13.75 -14.69 9.66
CA LYS A 252 -13.94 -15.71 8.63
C LYS A 252 -13.25 -15.35 7.32
N ALA A 253 -13.53 -14.17 6.80
CA ALA A 253 -12.97 -13.64 5.56
C ALA A 253 -12.98 -12.11 5.56
N LEU A 254 -12.08 -11.50 4.79
CA LEU A 254 -12.08 -10.07 4.51
C LEU A 254 -13.06 -9.76 3.39
N LEU A 255 -13.96 -8.80 3.61
CA LEU A 255 -14.75 -8.16 2.54
C LEU A 255 -14.06 -6.87 2.11
N HIS A 256 -13.74 -6.79 0.82
CA HIS A 256 -13.09 -5.62 0.22
C HIS A 256 -13.97 -5.05 -0.92
N PRO A 257 -15.09 -4.36 -0.56
CA PRO A 257 -16.16 -4.01 -1.51
C PRO A 257 -15.95 -2.65 -2.19
N ASN A 258 -14.72 -2.29 -2.56
CA ASN A 258 -14.36 -0.99 -3.12
C ASN A 258 -14.66 -0.89 -4.63
N GLN A 259 -15.92 -0.82 -4.99
CA GLN A 259 -16.40 -0.72 -6.36
C GLN A 259 -15.91 0.55 -7.09
N LEU A 260 -15.93 1.69 -6.40
CA LEU A 260 -15.72 3.00 -7.00
C LEU A 260 -14.26 3.44 -7.11
N TYR A 261 -13.34 2.70 -6.54
CA TYR A 261 -11.93 3.07 -6.47
C TYR A 261 -11.07 1.96 -7.07
N ARG A 262 -10.42 2.28 -8.19
CA ARG A 262 -9.45 1.35 -8.79
C ARG A 262 -8.28 1.17 -7.82
N GLU A 263 -8.30 0.08 -7.04
CA GLU A 263 -7.35 -0.17 -5.97
C GLU A 263 -5.92 -0.33 -6.54
N PRO A 264 -4.98 0.56 -6.19
CA PRO A 264 -3.64 0.50 -6.79
C PRO A 264 -2.83 -0.71 -6.35
N PHE A 265 -3.12 -1.27 -5.13
CA PHE A 265 -2.46 -2.48 -4.62
C PHE A 265 -3.35 -3.28 -3.66
N GLY A 266 -3.81 -2.66 -2.56
CA GLY A 266 -4.61 -3.33 -1.53
C GLY A 266 -3.78 -4.04 -0.47
N LEU A 267 -3.19 -3.28 0.47
CA LEU A 267 -2.42 -3.85 1.57
C LEU A 267 -3.25 -4.79 2.46
N ALA A 268 -4.46 -4.37 2.86
CA ALA A 268 -5.32 -5.18 3.75
C ALA A 268 -5.65 -6.58 3.18
N PRO A 269 -5.98 -6.77 1.89
CA PRO A 269 -6.06 -8.08 1.26
C PRO A 269 -4.81 -8.94 1.40
N VAL A 270 -3.62 -8.36 1.22
CA VAL A 270 -2.35 -9.11 1.35
C VAL A 270 -2.07 -9.48 2.80
N GLU A 271 -2.26 -8.54 3.73
CA GLU A 271 -2.08 -8.74 5.18
C GLU A 271 -3.04 -9.80 5.73
N ALA A 272 -4.31 -9.78 5.29
CA ALA A 272 -5.30 -10.79 5.62
C ALA A 272 -4.85 -12.19 5.16
N GLN A 273 -4.38 -12.31 3.91
CA GLN A 273 -3.90 -13.57 3.35
C GLN A 273 -2.65 -14.10 4.06
N LEU A 274 -1.71 -13.23 4.48
CA LEU A 274 -0.56 -13.65 5.32
C LEU A 274 -1.00 -14.24 6.66
N CYS A 275 -2.14 -13.79 7.20
CA CYS A 275 -2.78 -14.40 8.36
C CYS A 275 -3.63 -15.63 8.00
N GLY A 276 -3.60 -16.12 6.76
CA GLY A 276 -4.39 -17.26 6.29
C GLY A 276 -5.88 -16.95 6.11
N MET A 277 -6.28 -15.67 6.06
CA MET A 277 -7.67 -15.25 5.89
C MET A 277 -7.98 -15.09 4.39
N PRO A 278 -9.02 -15.79 3.86
CA PRO A 278 -9.46 -15.58 2.50
C PRO A 278 -10.11 -14.19 2.32
N VAL A 279 -10.13 -13.71 1.06
CA VAL A 279 -10.63 -12.39 0.70
C VAL A 279 -11.78 -12.52 -0.29
N ILE A 280 -12.87 -11.75 -0.12
CA ILE A 280 -13.86 -11.49 -1.17
C ILE A 280 -13.71 -10.02 -1.55
N ALA A 281 -13.22 -9.76 -2.74
CA ALA A 281 -12.94 -8.41 -3.22
C ALA A 281 -13.70 -8.08 -4.50
N TRP A 282 -13.97 -6.80 -4.70
CA TRP A 282 -14.40 -6.31 -6.00
C TRP A 282 -13.27 -6.48 -7.01
N ASP A 283 -13.58 -6.97 -8.22
CA ASP A 283 -12.61 -7.16 -9.31
C ASP A 283 -12.23 -5.81 -9.92
N ASN A 284 -11.41 -5.04 -9.23
CA ASN A 284 -11.07 -3.68 -9.58
C ASN A 284 -9.62 -3.33 -9.25
N GLY A 285 -8.89 -2.79 -10.21
CA GLY A 285 -7.48 -2.46 -10.05
C GLY A 285 -6.60 -3.70 -9.82
N ALA A 286 -5.67 -3.58 -8.88
CA ALA A 286 -4.69 -4.63 -8.58
C ALA A 286 -5.27 -5.86 -7.84
N MET A 287 -6.59 -5.94 -7.63
CA MET A 287 -7.16 -7.10 -6.91
C MET A 287 -6.90 -8.41 -7.63
N ARG A 288 -6.81 -8.43 -8.97
CA ARG A 288 -6.42 -9.61 -9.76
C ARG A 288 -4.98 -10.07 -9.52
N GLU A 289 -4.13 -9.17 -9.02
CA GLU A 289 -2.73 -9.45 -8.73
C GLU A 289 -2.53 -9.90 -7.27
N THR A 290 -3.36 -9.38 -6.35
CA THR A 290 -3.22 -9.65 -4.92
C THR A 290 -4.12 -10.77 -4.43
N VAL A 291 -5.22 -11.10 -5.14
CA VAL A 291 -6.15 -12.18 -4.79
C VAL A 291 -6.22 -13.19 -5.95
N LYS A 292 -5.88 -14.45 -5.68
CA LYS A 292 -5.99 -15.54 -6.66
C LYS A 292 -7.38 -16.15 -6.58
N HIS A 293 -8.23 -15.84 -7.59
CA HIS A 293 -9.64 -16.26 -7.62
C HIS A 293 -9.80 -17.78 -7.49
N GLY A 294 -10.63 -18.22 -6.53
CA GLY A 294 -10.88 -19.62 -6.23
C GLY A 294 -9.80 -20.32 -5.39
N GLU A 295 -8.64 -19.71 -5.18
CA GLU A 295 -7.52 -20.32 -4.43
C GLU A 295 -7.20 -19.59 -3.12
N THR A 296 -7.22 -18.25 -3.13
CA THR A 296 -6.95 -17.44 -1.94
C THR A 296 -8.11 -16.53 -1.56
N GLY A 297 -9.14 -16.51 -2.40
CA GLY A 297 -10.33 -15.69 -2.24
C GLY A 297 -11.14 -15.66 -3.52
N PHE A 298 -12.06 -14.71 -3.61
CA PHE A 298 -12.93 -14.54 -4.74
C PHE A 298 -12.96 -13.09 -5.22
N LEU A 299 -12.94 -12.91 -6.53
CA LEU A 299 -13.14 -11.63 -7.20
C LEU A 299 -14.56 -11.57 -7.74
N VAL A 300 -15.27 -10.48 -7.51
CA VAL A 300 -16.67 -10.29 -7.90
C VAL A 300 -16.87 -8.98 -8.65
N ASN A 301 -17.86 -8.93 -9.53
CA ASN A 301 -18.20 -7.73 -10.30
C ASN A 301 -19.53 -7.10 -9.84
N THR A 302 -20.29 -7.82 -9.02
CA THR A 302 -21.58 -7.36 -8.51
C THR A 302 -21.72 -7.65 -7.02
N GLN A 303 -22.57 -6.86 -6.36
CA GLN A 303 -22.95 -7.14 -4.99
C GLN A 303 -23.63 -8.50 -4.84
N GLN A 304 -24.46 -8.90 -5.83
CA GLN A 304 -25.15 -10.17 -5.83
C GLN A 304 -24.17 -11.36 -5.83
N GLU A 305 -23.10 -11.31 -6.66
CA GLU A 305 -22.06 -12.34 -6.64
C GLU A 305 -21.38 -12.44 -5.27
N MET A 306 -21.13 -11.31 -4.60
CA MET A 306 -20.58 -11.31 -3.24
C MET A 306 -21.54 -11.97 -2.23
N GLU A 307 -22.83 -11.67 -2.34
CA GLU A 307 -23.86 -12.28 -1.49
C GLU A 307 -24.00 -13.80 -1.76
N ASP A 308 -23.94 -14.23 -3.01
CA ASP A 308 -24.06 -15.64 -3.37
C ASP A 308 -22.88 -16.47 -2.82
N LEU A 309 -21.65 -15.94 -2.89
CA LEU A 309 -20.46 -16.55 -2.29
C LEU A 309 -20.58 -16.68 -0.76
N ILE A 310 -21.19 -15.71 -0.12
CA ILE A 310 -21.44 -15.74 1.34
C ILE A 310 -22.52 -16.76 1.66
N LYS A 311 -23.64 -16.79 0.94
CA LYS A 311 -24.76 -17.70 1.16
C LYS A 311 -24.37 -19.17 0.95
N CYS A 312 -23.52 -19.47 -0.03
CA CYS A 312 -23.02 -20.83 -0.28
C CYS A 312 -21.77 -21.19 0.53
N ASP A 313 -21.33 -20.30 1.39
CA ASP A 313 -20.11 -20.46 2.23
C ASP A 313 -18.84 -20.82 1.46
N ALA A 314 -18.67 -20.23 0.27
CA ALA A 314 -17.56 -20.53 -0.64
C ALA A 314 -16.18 -20.38 -0.01
N VAL A 315 -16.01 -19.40 0.90
CA VAL A 315 -14.72 -19.13 1.55
C VAL A 315 -14.23 -20.27 2.45
N SER A 316 -15.12 -21.13 2.94
CA SER A 316 -14.75 -22.28 3.76
C SER A 316 -13.99 -23.36 2.98
N ASN A 317 -14.02 -23.32 1.65
CA ASN A 317 -13.23 -24.20 0.79
C ASN A 317 -11.82 -23.70 0.52
N ILE A 318 -11.51 -22.44 0.90
CA ILE A 318 -10.18 -21.86 0.73
C ILE A 318 -9.26 -22.33 1.84
N LYS A 319 -8.13 -22.90 1.48
CA LYS A 319 -7.11 -23.32 2.45
C LYS A 319 -6.28 -22.11 2.91
N ALA A 320 -6.10 -21.98 4.20
CA ALA A 320 -5.31 -20.90 4.79
C ALA A 320 -3.86 -20.88 4.28
N GLU A 321 -3.29 -22.06 4.04
CA GLU A 321 -1.93 -22.24 3.52
C GLU A 321 -1.78 -21.64 2.12
N ASN A 322 -2.80 -21.76 1.25
CA ASN A 322 -2.79 -21.17 -0.09
C ASN A 322 -2.72 -19.63 0.00
N CYS A 323 -3.49 -19.05 0.94
CA CYS A 323 -3.49 -17.61 1.18
C CYS A 323 -2.08 -17.14 1.59
N VAL A 324 -1.49 -17.81 2.58
CA VAL A 324 -0.15 -17.46 3.09
C VAL A 324 0.91 -17.59 1.99
N GLU A 325 0.92 -18.70 1.26
CA GLU A 325 1.91 -18.96 0.22
C GLU A 325 1.83 -17.93 -0.91
N TRP A 326 0.61 -17.61 -1.37
CA TRP A 326 0.39 -16.60 -2.39
C TRP A 326 0.87 -15.22 -1.94
N ALA A 327 0.53 -14.80 -0.72
CA ALA A 327 0.82 -13.46 -0.23
C ALA A 327 2.31 -13.22 0.06
N ARG A 328 3.13 -14.28 0.24
CA ARG A 328 4.58 -14.18 0.51
C ARG A 328 5.36 -13.47 -0.59
N GLN A 329 4.89 -13.50 -1.83
CA GLN A 329 5.53 -12.77 -2.93
C GLN A 329 5.56 -11.26 -2.72
N PHE A 330 4.64 -10.74 -1.92
CA PHE A 330 4.53 -9.32 -1.56
C PHE A 330 5.30 -8.99 -0.28
N SER A 331 6.42 -9.67 -0.05
CA SER A 331 7.23 -9.42 1.15
C SER A 331 7.95 -8.07 1.09
N TYR A 332 8.20 -7.54 2.27
CA TYR A 332 9.02 -6.35 2.47
C TYR A 332 10.40 -6.49 1.81
N GLU A 333 11.05 -7.64 1.94
CA GLU A 333 12.36 -7.92 1.37
C GLU A 333 12.34 -7.87 -0.16
N ASN A 334 11.28 -8.40 -0.80
CA ASN A 334 11.11 -8.34 -2.25
C ASN A 334 10.92 -6.89 -2.72
N MET A 335 10.13 -6.10 -2.02
CA MET A 335 9.95 -4.69 -2.31
C MET A 335 11.29 -3.94 -2.24
N VAL A 336 12.04 -4.08 -1.16
CA VAL A 336 13.34 -3.42 -0.97
C VAL A 336 14.34 -3.84 -2.04
N GLY A 337 14.39 -5.15 -2.36
CA GLY A 337 15.25 -5.66 -3.43
C GLY A 337 14.92 -5.08 -4.81
N ASN A 338 13.62 -4.82 -5.08
CA ASN A 338 13.19 -4.17 -6.31
C ASN A 338 13.58 -2.68 -6.31
N TYR A 339 13.36 -1.96 -5.22
CA TYR A 339 13.79 -0.55 -5.14
C TYR A 339 15.30 -0.40 -5.30
N GLU A 340 16.10 -1.29 -4.72
CA GLU A 340 17.56 -1.28 -4.91
C GLU A 340 17.94 -1.40 -6.40
N LYS A 341 17.33 -2.35 -7.13
CA LYS A 341 17.55 -2.53 -8.57
C LYS A 341 17.13 -1.29 -9.37
N LEU A 342 15.98 -0.71 -9.06
CA LEU A 342 15.49 0.49 -9.71
C LEU A 342 16.37 1.71 -9.45
N CYS A 343 16.92 1.84 -8.23
CA CYS A 343 17.90 2.89 -7.92
C CYS A 343 19.16 2.75 -8.76
N VAL A 344 19.70 1.54 -8.88
CA VAL A 344 20.88 1.28 -9.72
C VAL A 344 20.56 1.58 -11.19
N GLU A 345 19.44 1.06 -11.72
CA GLU A 345 18.99 1.33 -13.08
C GLU A 345 18.90 2.83 -13.37
N ALA A 346 18.25 3.58 -12.48
CA ALA A 346 18.06 5.02 -12.64
C ALA A 346 19.38 5.81 -12.64
N VAL A 347 20.32 5.41 -11.78
CA VAL A 347 21.65 6.06 -11.71
C VAL A 347 22.48 5.74 -12.94
N GLU A 348 22.50 4.49 -13.42
CA GLU A 348 23.31 4.04 -14.55
C GLU A 348 22.78 4.53 -15.91
N SER A 349 21.45 4.53 -16.09
CA SER A 349 20.80 4.95 -17.35
C SER A 349 20.48 6.44 -17.41
N GLY A 350 20.59 7.16 -16.30
CA GLY A 350 20.06 8.52 -16.14
C GLY A 350 18.52 8.57 -16.14
N GLY A 351 17.88 7.42 -15.85
CA GLY A 351 16.43 7.23 -15.79
C GLY A 351 15.82 6.59 -17.05
N TRP A 352 14.49 6.32 -17.03
CA TRP A 352 13.70 5.72 -18.12
C TRP A 352 12.47 6.55 -18.44
#